data_19645d3490fc3c80b3aa17a304efda9a
#
_entry.id   19645d3490fc3c80b3aa17a304efda9a
#
_cell.length_a   1.000
_cell.length_b   1.000
_cell.length_c   1.000
_cell.angle_alpha   90.00
_cell.angle_beta   90.00
_cell.angle_gamma   90.00
#
_symmetry.space_group_name_H-M   'P 1'
#
loop_
_entity.id
_entity.type
_entity.pdbx_description
1 polymer ?
#
loop_
_entity_poly.entity_id
_entity_poly.type
_entity_poly.pdbx_seq_one_letter_code
_entity_poly.pdbx_strand_id
1 'polypeptide(L)'
;SFPVWYLRFIFFNLRRVLMNKSIFIKILIIFLVHINASAIEKVVLFGDSLMAGYGLPKEHHLSIVLENNLKQAGLNIKVINGSVSGSTSSGGLNRADWSLSEPGIDLIILGLGANDMLRGIQPEETERNLEQIIKVAQNKQIKIILAGMVAPDTHGEKYKKEFDAIYPKLSKKYNLTLIPFLLEGVALNPSLNQQDGIHPNKDGTIKVSET
;
A
#
# COMPACT_ATOMS: atom_id res chain seq x y z
N SER A 1 59.84 -41.82 3.46
CA SER A 1 58.43 -42.03 3.07
C SER A 1 57.53 -41.54 4.21
N PHE A 2 56.72 -40.52 3.96
CA PHE A 2 55.77 -39.99 4.94
C PHE A 2 54.68 -41.06 5.20
N PRO A 3 54.27 -41.30 6.45
CA PRO A 3 53.28 -42.29 6.78
C PRO A 3 51.89 -41.91 6.29
N VAL A 4 51.15 -42.87 5.74
CA VAL A 4 49.83 -42.72 5.11
C VAL A 4 48.76 -42.04 6.03
N TRP A 5 48.92 -42.18 7.36
CA TRP A 5 48.01 -41.54 8.33
C TRP A 5 48.15 -39.99 8.37
N TYR A 6 49.34 -39.45 8.02
CA TYR A 6 49.58 -37.99 7.99
C TYR A 6 48.83 -37.33 6.82
N LEU A 7 48.78 -38.01 5.67
CA LEU A 7 47.99 -37.53 4.52
C LEU A 7 46.46 -37.55 4.82
N ARG A 8 45.99 -38.59 5.52
CA ARG A 8 44.58 -38.66 5.93
C ARG A 8 44.20 -37.54 6.90
N PHE A 9 45.08 -37.15 7.81
CA PHE A 9 44.83 -36.04 8.77
C PHE A 9 44.76 -34.68 8.06
N ILE A 10 45.63 -34.46 7.08
CA ILE A 10 45.62 -33.22 6.27
C ILE A 10 44.35 -33.15 5.41
N PHE A 11 43.97 -34.22 4.74
CA PHE A 11 42.75 -34.28 3.94
C PHE A 11 41.48 -34.14 4.79
N PHE A 12 41.45 -34.68 5.98
CA PHE A 12 40.29 -34.53 6.89
C PHE A 12 40.14 -33.10 7.39
N ASN A 13 41.21 -32.44 7.74
CA ASN A 13 41.19 -31.03 8.16
C ASN A 13 40.89 -30.08 6.99
N LEU A 14 41.41 -30.35 5.79
CA LEU A 14 41.10 -29.57 4.59
C LEU A 14 39.60 -29.66 4.23
N ARG A 15 39.01 -30.88 4.30
CA ARG A 15 37.55 -31.04 4.09
C ARG A 15 36.72 -30.29 5.13
N ARG A 16 37.14 -30.29 6.40
CA ARG A 16 36.44 -29.59 7.49
C ARG A 16 36.51 -28.07 7.33
N VAL A 17 37.65 -27.53 6.87
CA VAL A 17 37.81 -26.09 6.58
C VAL A 17 37.02 -25.68 5.34
N LEU A 18 36.97 -26.51 4.30
CA LEU A 18 36.18 -26.25 3.08
C LEU A 18 34.68 -26.37 3.34
N MET A 19 34.25 -27.33 4.17
CA MET A 19 32.85 -27.42 4.60
C MET A 19 32.42 -26.23 5.44
N ASN A 20 33.28 -25.78 6.36
CA ASN A 20 32.97 -24.55 7.16
C ASN A 20 32.88 -23.30 6.29
N LYS A 21 33.75 -23.16 5.28
CA LYS A 21 33.64 -22.01 4.34
C LYS A 21 32.35 -22.04 3.53
N SER A 22 31.93 -23.21 3.04
CA SER A 22 30.67 -23.34 2.31
C SER A 22 29.46 -23.08 3.18
N ILE A 23 29.46 -23.51 4.44
CA ILE A 23 28.42 -23.22 5.43
C ILE A 23 28.44 -21.73 5.78
N PHE A 24 29.61 -21.12 5.97
CA PHE A 24 29.75 -19.69 6.27
C PHE A 24 29.27 -18.82 5.10
N ILE A 25 29.58 -19.18 3.86
CA ILE A 25 29.09 -18.50 2.66
C ILE A 25 27.57 -18.64 2.53
N LYS A 26 27.00 -19.82 2.80
CA LYS A 26 25.54 -20.01 2.80
C LYS A 26 24.85 -19.23 3.90
N ILE A 27 25.40 -19.18 5.11
CA ILE A 27 24.89 -18.37 6.22
C ILE A 27 25.03 -16.88 5.89
N LEU A 28 26.13 -16.45 5.29
CA LEU A 28 26.35 -15.06 4.88
C LEU A 28 25.37 -14.65 3.75
N ILE A 29 25.10 -15.54 2.79
CA ILE A 29 24.09 -15.30 1.74
C ILE A 29 22.69 -15.24 2.34
N ILE A 30 22.35 -16.11 3.28
CA ILE A 30 21.06 -16.07 4.00
C ILE A 30 20.95 -14.76 4.79
N PHE A 31 22.02 -14.33 5.46
CA PHE A 31 22.05 -13.06 6.21
C PHE A 31 21.96 -11.84 5.27
N LEU A 32 22.63 -11.84 4.13
CA LEU A 32 22.56 -10.78 3.11
C LEU A 32 21.19 -10.71 2.42
N VAL A 33 20.50 -11.84 2.26
CA VAL A 33 19.14 -11.87 1.70
C VAL A 33 18.11 -11.34 2.71
N HIS A 34 18.36 -11.44 4.02
CA HIS A 34 17.47 -10.90 5.06
C HIS A 34 17.68 -9.41 5.36
N ILE A 35 18.79 -8.79 4.88
CA ILE A 35 19.10 -7.37 5.16
C ILE A 35 18.33 -6.40 4.23
N ASN A 36 17.67 -6.87 3.17
CA ASN A 36 17.03 -6.01 2.16
C ASN A 36 15.51 -5.86 2.26
N ALA A 37 14.86 -6.31 3.31
CA ALA A 37 13.52 -5.85 3.62
C ALA A 37 13.65 -4.54 4.42
N SER A 38 13.82 -3.41 3.71
CA SER A 38 13.73 -2.09 4.34
C SER A 38 12.43 -2.03 5.14
N ALA A 39 12.55 -1.79 6.46
CA ALA A 39 11.39 -1.60 7.31
C ALA A 39 10.58 -0.42 6.75
N ILE A 40 9.26 -0.54 6.76
CA ILE A 40 8.39 0.58 6.41
C ILE A 40 8.38 1.53 7.60
N GLU A 41 8.80 2.77 7.40
CA GLU A 41 8.84 3.81 8.43
C GLU A 41 7.89 4.96 8.10
N LYS A 42 7.66 5.24 6.80
CA LYS A 42 6.82 6.33 6.33
C LYS A 42 5.79 5.85 5.32
N VAL A 43 4.52 6.03 5.64
CA VAL A 43 3.36 5.72 4.79
C VAL A 43 2.66 7.03 4.41
N VAL A 44 2.28 7.17 3.14
CA VAL A 44 1.47 8.30 2.67
C VAL A 44 0.10 7.79 2.25
N LEU A 45 -0.95 8.40 2.80
CA LEU A 45 -2.31 8.24 2.29
C LEU A 45 -2.45 9.12 1.04
N PHE A 46 -2.56 8.50 -0.12
CA PHE A 46 -2.68 9.20 -1.41
C PHE A 46 -4.07 8.97 -1.99
N GLY A 47 -5.00 9.84 -1.60
CA GLY A 47 -6.42 9.67 -1.90
C GLY A 47 -7.18 10.98 -2.06
N ASP A 48 -8.46 10.90 -1.82
CA ASP A 48 -9.42 11.99 -1.85
C ASP A 48 -10.00 12.31 -0.45
N SER A 49 -11.22 12.84 -0.38
CA SER A 49 -11.89 13.23 0.86
C SER A 49 -12.09 12.06 1.84
N LEU A 50 -12.24 10.83 1.35
CA LEU A 50 -12.44 9.64 2.18
C LEU A 50 -11.21 9.35 3.04
N MET A 51 -10.03 9.73 2.59
CA MET A 51 -8.77 9.54 3.30
C MET A 51 -8.23 10.84 3.91
N ALA A 52 -8.68 12.01 3.41
CA ALA A 52 -8.23 13.33 3.89
C ALA A 52 -8.77 13.69 5.27
N GLY A 53 -9.87 13.07 5.71
CA GLY A 53 -10.56 13.43 6.96
C GLY A 53 -11.54 14.58 6.78
N TYR A 54 -12.18 14.68 5.60
CA TYR A 54 -13.19 15.71 5.30
C TYR A 54 -14.25 15.79 6.38
N GLY A 55 -14.55 17.01 6.85
CA GLY A 55 -15.60 17.27 7.84
C GLY A 55 -15.26 16.83 9.27
N LEU A 56 -14.09 16.27 9.52
CA LEU A 56 -13.67 15.78 10.83
C LEU A 56 -12.61 16.67 11.50
N PRO A 57 -12.60 16.78 12.84
CA PRO A 57 -11.47 17.28 13.57
C PRO A 57 -10.20 16.46 13.29
N LYS A 58 -9.04 17.11 13.33
CA LYS A 58 -7.75 16.53 12.92
C LYS A 58 -7.42 15.20 13.62
N GLU A 59 -7.76 15.09 14.91
CA GLU A 59 -7.54 13.87 15.73
C GLU A 59 -8.31 12.65 15.24
N HIS A 60 -9.34 12.85 14.41
CA HIS A 60 -10.16 11.80 13.81
C HIS A 60 -9.83 11.55 12.32
N HIS A 61 -8.82 12.23 11.76
CA HIS A 61 -8.37 11.95 10.40
C HIS A 61 -7.80 10.52 10.32
N LEU A 62 -8.03 9.84 9.21
CA LEU A 62 -7.58 8.47 8.98
C LEU A 62 -6.07 8.31 9.22
N SER A 63 -5.26 9.28 8.83
CA SER A 63 -3.80 9.25 9.04
C SER A 63 -3.43 9.19 10.52
N ILE A 64 -4.14 9.92 11.38
CA ILE A 64 -3.88 9.93 12.83
C ILE A 64 -4.38 8.64 13.47
N VAL A 65 -5.59 8.19 13.10
CA VAL A 65 -6.17 6.96 13.62
C VAL A 65 -5.29 5.76 13.25
N LEU A 66 -4.88 5.66 11.99
CA LEU A 66 -4.02 4.58 11.50
C LEU A 66 -2.62 4.61 12.16
N GLU A 67 -1.99 5.79 12.29
CA GLU A 67 -0.69 5.93 12.99
C GLU A 67 -0.80 5.45 14.44
N ASN A 68 -1.88 5.79 15.15
CA ASN A 68 -2.12 5.36 16.52
C ASN A 68 -2.32 3.83 16.61
N ASN A 69 -3.10 3.23 15.69
CA ASN A 69 -3.33 1.79 15.65
C ASN A 69 -2.02 1.03 15.39
N LEU A 70 -1.21 1.50 14.45
CA LEU A 70 0.12 0.93 14.17
C LEU A 70 1.04 1.02 15.39
N LYS A 71 1.05 2.16 16.08
CA LYS A 71 1.82 2.34 17.31
C LYS A 71 1.37 1.41 18.44
N GLN A 72 0.06 1.21 18.61
CA GLN A 72 -0.49 0.24 19.58
C GLN A 72 -0.10 -1.20 19.22
N ALA A 73 0.04 -1.52 17.95
CA ALA A 73 0.56 -2.79 17.46
C ALA A 73 2.09 -2.94 17.58
N GLY A 74 2.80 -1.95 18.15
CA GLY A 74 4.26 -1.95 18.31
C GLY A 74 5.04 -1.53 17.07
N LEU A 75 4.36 -0.98 16.05
CA LEU A 75 4.97 -0.50 14.82
C LEU A 75 5.13 1.02 14.87
N ASN A 76 6.38 1.50 14.81
CA ASN A 76 6.66 2.94 14.80
C ASN A 76 6.70 3.48 13.36
N ILE A 77 5.52 3.56 12.74
CA ILE A 77 5.33 4.00 11.35
C ILE A 77 4.67 5.38 11.35
N LYS A 78 5.28 6.33 10.63
CA LYS A 78 4.70 7.65 10.39
C LYS A 78 3.68 7.59 9.27
N VAL A 79 2.45 8.08 9.52
CA VAL A 79 1.40 8.16 8.50
C VAL A 79 1.15 9.61 8.12
N ILE A 80 1.42 9.94 6.86
CA ILE A 80 1.26 11.28 6.29
C ILE A 80 -0.04 11.34 5.51
N ASN A 81 -0.83 12.38 5.76
CA ASN A 81 -2.00 12.68 4.96
C ASN A 81 -1.60 13.45 3.69
N GLY A 82 -1.42 12.72 2.59
CA GLY A 82 -1.19 13.27 1.25
C GLY A 82 -2.47 13.31 0.39
N SER A 83 -3.64 13.15 1.01
CA SER A 83 -4.93 13.11 0.30
C SER A 83 -5.49 14.51 0.10
N VAL A 84 -6.24 14.70 -0.97
CA VAL A 84 -6.86 16.00 -1.33
C VAL A 84 -8.35 15.81 -1.59
N SER A 85 -9.19 16.44 -0.77
CA SER A 85 -10.66 16.36 -0.91
C SER A 85 -11.12 16.79 -2.31
N GLY A 86 -12.05 16.02 -2.90
CA GLY A 86 -12.55 16.24 -4.25
C GLY A 86 -11.64 15.79 -5.38
N SER A 87 -10.46 15.23 -5.07
CA SER A 87 -9.52 14.76 -6.09
C SER A 87 -10.09 13.59 -6.88
N THR A 88 -10.07 13.70 -8.20
CA THR A 88 -10.27 12.57 -9.14
C THR A 88 -8.97 11.83 -9.36
N SER A 89 -9.02 10.71 -10.08
CA SER A 89 -7.81 10.00 -10.54
C SER A 89 -6.88 10.90 -11.36
N SER A 90 -7.46 11.75 -12.23
CA SER A 90 -6.70 12.76 -13.00
C SER A 90 -6.06 13.81 -12.08
N GLY A 91 -6.80 14.31 -11.08
CA GLY A 91 -6.26 15.25 -10.09
C GLY A 91 -5.10 14.64 -9.28
N GLY A 92 -5.22 13.36 -8.93
CA GLY A 92 -4.15 12.59 -8.30
C GLY A 92 -2.93 12.43 -9.20
N LEU A 93 -3.14 12.08 -10.48
CA LEU A 93 -2.07 11.93 -11.45
C LEU A 93 -1.26 13.22 -11.63
N ASN A 94 -1.95 14.35 -11.76
CA ASN A 94 -1.31 15.67 -11.95
C ASN A 94 -0.36 16.07 -10.82
N ARG A 95 -0.58 15.55 -9.60
CA ARG A 95 0.27 15.82 -8.43
C ARG A 95 1.18 14.66 -8.03
N ALA A 96 1.04 13.49 -8.66
CA ALA A 96 1.72 12.26 -8.22
C ALA A 96 3.23 12.43 -8.19
N ASP A 97 3.85 12.92 -9.26
CA ASP A 97 5.29 13.05 -9.33
C ASP A 97 5.85 13.97 -8.25
N TRP A 98 5.25 15.15 -8.07
CA TRP A 98 5.65 16.10 -7.04
C TRP A 98 5.38 15.57 -5.63
N SER A 99 4.17 15.08 -5.35
CA SER A 99 3.79 14.61 -4.01
C SER A 99 4.61 13.40 -3.54
N LEU A 100 5.03 12.55 -4.47
CA LEU A 100 5.80 11.35 -4.19
C LEU A 100 7.33 11.57 -4.31
N SER A 101 7.77 12.80 -4.51
CA SER A 101 9.20 13.16 -4.53
C SER A 101 9.76 13.49 -3.14
N GLU A 102 8.92 13.53 -2.10
CA GLU A 102 9.39 13.71 -0.73
C GLU A 102 10.27 12.52 -0.32
N PRO A 103 11.48 12.75 0.23
CA PRO A 103 12.38 11.66 0.60
C PRO A 103 11.82 10.77 1.69
N GLY A 104 12.13 9.48 1.61
CA GLY A 104 11.83 8.50 2.65
C GLY A 104 10.38 8.02 2.67
N ILE A 105 9.61 8.19 1.61
CA ILE A 105 8.32 7.51 1.46
C ILE A 105 8.59 6.05 1.12
N ASP A 106 8.16 5.12 1.99
CA ASP A 106 8.34 3.68 1.78
C ASP A 106 7.12 3.04 1.13
N LEU A 107 5.93 3.57 1.45
CA LEU A 107 4.65 3.00 1.03
C LEU A 107 3.63 4.11 0.78
N ILE A 108 2.81 3.94 -0.24
CA ILE A 108 1.56 4.69 -0.38
C ILE A 108 0.35 3.76 -0.24
N ILE A 109 -0.72 4.29 0.35
CA ILE A 109 -2.06 3.71 0.23
C ILE A 109 -2.78 4.57 -0.80
N LEU A 110 -2.97 4.02 -2.01
CA LEU A 110 -3.58 4.72 -3.14
C LEU A 110 -5.09 4.46 -3.14
N GLY A 111 -5.88 5.49 -2.79
CA GLY A 111 -7.34 5.41 -2.71
C GLY A 111 -7.99 6.57 -3.47
N LEU A 112 -8.09 6.45 -4.78
CA LEU A 112 -8.72 7.39 -5.70
C LEU A 112 -9.72 6.67 -6.59
N GLY A 113 -10.64 7.42 -7.21
CA GLY A 113 -11.65 6.92 -8.13
C GLY A 113 -13.08 7.17 -7.65
N ALA A 114 -13.31 7.40 -6.36
CA ALA A 114 -14.66 7.72 -5.86
C ALA A 114 -15.23 8.97 -6.52
N ASN A 115 -14.45 10.04 -6.66
CA ASN A 115 -14.88 11.25 -7.35
C ASN A 115 -15.06 11.07 -8.85
N ASP A 116 -14.31 10.19 -9.49
CA ASP A 116 -14.49 9.81 -10.89
C ASP A 116 -15.86 9.17 -11.08
N MET A 117 -16.15 8.18 -10.24
CA MET A 117 -17.44 7.50 -10.23
C MET A 117 -18.60 8.48 -9.99
N LEU A 118 -18.52 9.33 -8.96
CA LEU A 118 -19.58 10.30 -8.65
C LEU A 118 -19.84 11.30 -9.80
N ARG A 119 -18.84 11.56 -10.62
CA ARG A 119 -18.92 12.47 -11.79
C ARG A 119 -19.21 11.76 -13.09
N GLY A 120 -19.38 10.43 -13.07
CA GLY A 120 -19.64 9.62 -14.27
C GLY A 120 -18.47 9.59 -15.26
N ILE A 121 -17.24 9.79 -14.78
CA ILE A 121 -16.03 9.65 -15.61
C ILE A 121 -15.93 8.19 -16.05
N GLN A 122 -15.54 7.97 -17.31
CA GLN A 122 -15.48 6.62 -17.86
C GLN A 122 -14.46 5.75 -17.11
N PRO A 123 -14.81 4.49 -16.80
CA PRO A 123 -13.94 3.59 -16.04
C PRO A 123 -12.54 3.42 -16.66
N GLU A 124 -12.44 3.43 -17.99
CA GLU A 124 -11.16 3.31 -18.69
C GLU A 124 -10.24 4.52 -18.43
N GLU A 125 -10.80 5.70 -18.24
CA GLU A 125 -10.02 6.89 -17.90
C GLU A 125 -9.49 6.80 -16.46
N THR A 126 -10.35 6.41 -15.53
CA THR A 126 -9.96 6.15 -14.14
C THR A 126 -8.85 5.10 -14.07
N GLU A 127 -9.01 3.98 -14.79
CA GLU A 127 -8.00 2.93 -14.86
C GLU A 127 -6.66 3.45 -15.37
N ARG A 128 -6.66 4.20 -16.50
CA ARG A 128 -5.42 4.75 -17.08
C ARG A 128 -4.70 5.68 -16.09
N ASN A 129 -5.43 6.56 -15.42
CA ASN A 129 -4.87 7.50 -14.47
C ASN A 129 -4.26 6.79 -13.26
N LEU A 130 -4.99 5.83 -12.65
CA LEU A 130 -4.49 5.01 -11.55
C LEU A 130 -3.24 4.22 -11.96
N GLU A 131 -3.24 3.65 -13.16
CA GLU A 131 -2.08 2.95 -13.71
C GLU A 131 -0.85 3.84 -13.82
N GLN A 132 -1.00 5.09 -14.26
CA GLN A 132 0.12 6.03 -14.34
C GLN A 132 0.63 6.43 -12.95
N ILE A 133 -0.25 6.62 -11.96
CA ILE A 133 0.15 6.87 -10.57
C ILE A 133 0.95 5.69 -10.01
N ILE A 134 0.50 4.46 -10.27
CA ILE A 134 1.22 3.24 -9.88
C ILE A 134 2.63 3.24 -10.50
N LYS A 135 2.77 3.54 -11.78
CA LYS A 135 4.07 3.61 -12.45
C LYS A 135 4.98 4.70 -11.86
N VAL A 136 4.44 5.87 -11.53
CA VAL A 136 5.19 6.94 -10.86
C VAL A 136 5.73 6.45 -9.52
N ALA A 137 4.91 5.81 -8.69
CA ALA A 137 5.34 5.28 -7.39
C ALA A 137 6.39 4.16 -7.55
N GLN A 138 6.19 3.22 -8.49
CA GLN A 138 7.15 2.14 -8.75
C GLN A 138 8.49 2.66 -9.25
N ASN A 139 8.50 3.67 -10.13
CA ASN A 139 9.74 4.31 -10.62
C ASN A 139 10.54 4.97 -9.48
N LYS A 140 9.84 5.39 -8.41
CA LYS A 140 10.45 5.93 -7.19
C LYS A 140 10.74 4.85 -6.13
N GLN A 141 10.54 3.57 -6.47
CA GLN A 141 10.73 2.42 -5.57
C GLN A 141 9.82 2.45 -4.32
N ILE A 142 8.68 3.15 -4.41
CA ILE A 142 7.68 3.23 -3.36
C ILE A 142 6.74 2.03 -3.48
N LYS A 143 6.51 1.31 -2.37
CA LYS A 143 5.53 0.23 -2.29
C LYS A 143 4.11 0.79 -2.37
N ILE A 144 3.15 -0.04 -2.81
CA ILE A 144 1.78 0.40 -3.02
C ILE A 144 0.81 -0.61 -2.41
N ILE A 145 -0.12 -0.11 -1.60
CA ILE A 145 -1.38 -0.77 -1.30
C ILE A 145 -2.44 -0.04 -2.11
N LEU A 146 -3.17 -0.76 -2.94
CA LEU A 146 -4.27 -0.21 -3.74
C LEU A 146 -5.58 -0.38 -2.96
N ALA A 147 -6.26 0.73 -2.67
CA ALA A 147 -7.55 0.74 -1.99
C ALA A 147 -8.67 0.90 -3.01
N GLY A 148 -9.49 -0.15 -3.18
CA GLY A 148 -10.56 -0.22 -4.14
C GLY A 148 -11.80 0.54 -3.72
N MET A 149 -12.60 0.89 -4.74
CA MET A 149 -13.94 1.46 -4.65
C MET A 149 -14.92 0.59 -5.39
N VAL A 150 -16.19 0.65 -4.99
CA VAL A 150 -17.29 -0.09 -5.60
C VAL A 150 -18.34 0.91 -6.09
N ALA A 151 -18.73 0.79 -7.36
CA ALA A 151 -19.75 1.65 -7.94
C ALA A 151 -21.15 1.25 -7.49
N PRO A 152 -22.07 2.23 -7.25
CA PRO A 152 -23.46 1.93 -6.99
C PRO A 152 -24.17 1.45 -8.27
N ASP A 153 -25.25 0.71 -8.10
CA ASP A 153 -26.06 0.19 -9.23
C ASP A 153 -26.71 1.31 -10.07
N THR A 154 -26.82 2.51 -9.51
CA THR A 154 -27.45 3.69 -10.15
C THR A 154 -26.74 4.16 -11.42
N HIS A 155 -25.48 3.79 -11.63
CA HIS A 155 -24.72 4.11 -12.86
C HIS A 155 -24.97 3.11 -14.02
N GLY A 156 -25.79 2.11 -13.79
CA GLY A 156 -26.06 1.04 -14.74
C GLY A 156 -25.06 -0.11 -14.68
N GLU A 157 -25.53 -1.28 -15.01
CA GLU A 157 -24.79 -2.55 -14.86
C GLU A 157 -23.44 -2.55 -15.60
N LYS A 158 -23.39 -2.00 -16.81
CA LYS A 158 -22.17 -1.94 -17.61
C LYS A 158 -21.10 -1.10 -16.90
N TYR A 159 -21.46 0.12 -16.49
CA TYR A 159 -20.53 1.03 -15.79
C TYR A 159 -20.00 0.37 -14.52
N LYS A 160 -20.90 -0.16 -13.70
CA LYS A 160 -20.53 -0.83 -12.44
C LYS A 160 -19.55 -1.96 -12.67
N LYS A 161 -19.84 -2.86 -13.60
CA LYS A 161 -18.96 -4.00 -13.93
C LYS A 161 -17.57 -3.54 -14.36
N GLU A 162 -17.50 -2.53 -15.22
CA GLU A 162 -16.24 -1.99 -15.72
C GLU A 162 -15.45 -1.26 -14.62
N PHE A 163 -16.12 -0.47 -13.79
CA PHE A 163 -15.50 0.27 -12.69
C PHE A 163 -15.00 -0.68 -11.59
N ASP A 164 -15.82 -1.61 -11.14
CA ASP A 164 -15.46 -2.55 -10.06
C ASP A 164 -14.29 -3.47 -10.48
N ALA A 165 -14.08 -3.68 -11.79
CA ALA A 165 -12.98 -4.48 -12.31
C ALA A 165 -11.63 -3.76 -12.31
N ILE A 166 -11.56 -2.43 -12.16
CA ILE A 166 -10.33 -1.62 -12.25
C ILE A 166 -9.29 -2.09 -11.23
N TYR A 167 -9.68 -2.12 -9.96
CA TYR A 167 -8.75 -2.36 -8.85
C TYR A 167 -8.18 -3.77 -8.84
N PRO A 168 -8.97 -4.85 -8.95
CA PRO A 168 -8.43 -6.20 -9.03
C PRO A 168 -7.57 -6.41 -10.28
N LYS A 169 -7.91 -5.79 -11.41
CA LYS A 169 -7.11 -5.84 -12.65
C LYS A 169 -5.74 -5.20 -12.46
N LEU A 170 -5.69 -3.98 -11.90
CA LEU A 170 -4.43 -3.26 -11.63
C LEU A 170 -3.60 -3.97 -10.56
N SER A 171 -4.23 -4.44 -9.47
CA SER A 171 -3.56 -5.22 -8.43
C SER A 171 -2.88 -6.46 -9.01
N LYS A 172 -3.60 -7.24 -9.82
CA LYS A 172 -3.04 -8.43 -10.49
C LYS A 172 -1.91 -8.06 -11.47
N LYS A 173 -2.10 -7.01 -12.29
CA LYS A 173 -1.13 -6.58 -13.31
C LYS A 173 0.19 -6.14 -12.71
N TYR A 174 0.16 -5.43 -11.57
CA TYR A 174 1.33 -4.84 -10.93
C TYR A 174 1.77 -5.57 -9.65
N ASN A 175 1.14 -6.71 -9.34
CA ASN A 175 1.40 -7.51 -8.14
C ASN A 175 1.33 -6.66 -6.85
N LEU A 176 0.22 -5.90 -6.70
CA LEU A 176 -0.03 -5.02 -5.57
C LEU A 176 -0.90 -5.70 -4.51
N THR A 177 -0.68 -5.33 -3.25
CA THR A 177 -1.66 -5.61 -2.20
C THR A 177 -2.93 -4.82 -2.49
N LEU A 178 -4.08 -5.48 -2.42
CA LEU A 178 -5.39 -4.89 -2.68
C LEU A 178 -6.22 -4.88 -1.39
N ILE A 179 -6.74 -3.72 -1.02
CA ILE A 179 -7.92 -3.59 -0.17
C ILE A 179 -9.12 -3.60 -1.13
N PRO A 180 -9.96 -4.63 -1.16
CA PRO A 180 -11.01 -4.76 -2.18
C PRO A 180 -12.00 -3.60 -2.19
N PHE A 181 -12.38 -3.13 -1.00
CA PHE A 181 -13.25 -1.97 -0.82
C PHE A 181 -12.84 -1.19 0.44
N LEU A 182 -12.37 0.04 0.26
CA LEU A 182 -11.90 0.88 1.38
C LEU A 182 -12.98 1.12 2.45
N LEU A 183 -14.23 1.25 2.02
CA LEU A 183 -15.38 1.55 2.89
C LEU A 183 -16.17 0.29 3.30
N GLU A 184 -15.52 -0.88 3.30
CA GLU A 184 -16.20 -2.13 3.69
C GLU A 184 -16.77 -2.01 5.11
N GLY A 185 -18.07 -2.33 5.24
CA GLY A 185 -18.82 -2.22 6.49
C GLY A 185 -19.12 -0.78 6.97
N VAL A 186 -18.71 0.24 6.21
CA VAL A 186 -18.95 1.66 6.51
C VAL A 186 -19.92 2.30 5.50
N ALA A 187 -19.73 2.01 4.21
CA ALA A 187 -20.59 2.55 3.16
C ALA A 187 -22.08 2.23 3.44
N LEU A 188 -22.93 3.22 3.20
CA LEU A 188 -24.40 3.12 3.39
C LEU A 188 -24.85 2.83 4.83
N ASN A 189 -23.96 2.87 5.82
CA ASN A 189 -24.31 2.74 7.23
C ASN A 189 -24.47 4.15 7.86
N PRO A 190 -25.70 4.61 8.16
CA PRO A 190 -25.90 5.97 8.69
C PRO A 190 -25.19 6.23 10.02
N SER A 191 -24.97 5.19 10.85
CA SER A 191 -24.28 5.33 12.14
C SER A 191 -22.77 5.54 12.00
N LEU A 192 -22.18 5.20 10.85
CA LEU A 192 -20.75 5.31 10.55
C LEU A 192 -20.40 6.39 9.54
N ASN A 193 -21.42 7.09 9.02
CA ASN A 193 -21.22 8.19 8.07
C ASN A 193 -21.71 9.52 8.64
N GLN A 194 -21.18 10.60 8.09
CA GLN A 194 -21.65 11.95 8.33
C GLN A 194 -23.05 12.15 7.74
N GLN A 195 -23.67 13.30 8.00
CA GLN A 195 -25.04 13.59 7.52
C GLN A 195 -25.19 13.54 5.99
N ASP A 196 -24.09 13.69 5.26
CA ASP A 196 -24.07 13.58 3.81
C ASP A 196 -24.23 12.14 3.28
N GLY A 197 -24.10 11.14 4.16
CA GLY A 197 -24.22 9.72 3.82
C GLY A 197 -23.06 9.14 3.00
N ILE A 198 -22.00 9.94 2.76
CA ILE A 198 -20.86 9.60 1.89
C ILE A 198 -19.57 9.47 2.71
N HIS A 199 -19.29 10.47 3.54
CA HIS A 199 -18.03 10.54 4.27
C HIS A 199 -18.14 9.84 5.62
N PRO A 200 -17.16 9.00 6.00
CA PRO A 200 -17.12 8.40 7.34
C PRO A 200 -17.14 9.47 8.43
N ASN A 201 -17.91 9.22 9.49
CA ASN A 201 -17.79 9.96 10.73
C ASN A 201 -16.60 9.42 11.56
N LYS A 202 -16.44 9.89 12.81
CA LYS A 202 -15.39 9.42 13.71
C LYS A 202 -15.32 7.88 13.81
N ASP A 203 -16.46 7.24 14.08
CA ASP A 203 -16.51 5.80 14.27
C ASP A 203 -16.31 5.04 12.95
N GLY A 204 -16.82 5.60 11.85
CA GLY A 204 -16.55 5.11 10.51
C GLY A 204 -15.07 5.18 10.14
N THR A 205 -14.36 6.26 10.51
CA THR A 205 -12.92 6.37 10.27
C THR A 205 -12.13 5.32 11.06
N ILE A 206 -12.51 5.03 12.30
CA ILE A 206 -11.91 3.94 13.07
C ILE A 206 -12.11 2.63 12.32
N LYS A 207 -13.33 2.37 11.85
CA LYS A 207 -13.66 1.15 11.10
C LYS A 207 -12.84 1.03 9.81
N VAL A 208 -12.70 2.12 9.04
CA VAL A 208 -11.85 2.15 7.83
C VAL A 208 -10.39 1.84 8.15
N SER A 209 -9.88 2.27 9.30
CA SER A 209 -8.49 2.00 9.70
C SER A 209 -8.20 0.53 10.02
N GLU A 210 -9.23 -0.30 10.17
CA GLU A 210 -9.14 -1.74 10.45
C GLU A 210 -9.20 -2.59 9.18
N THR A 211 -9.59 -1.98 8.03
CA THR A 211 -9.67 -2.63 6.73
C THR A 211 -8.28 -2.90 6.15
#